data_d7fc5a8aa9f7d864715550a50e79fa22
#
_entry.id   d7fc5a8aa9f7d864715550a50e79fa22
#
_cell.length_a   1.000
_cell.length_b   1.000
_cell.length_c   1.000
_cell.angle_alpha   90.00
_cell.angle_beta   90.00
_cell.angle_gamma   90.00
#
_symmetry.space_group_name_H-M   'P 1'
#
loop_
_entity.id
_entity.type
_entity.pdbx_description
1 polymer ?
#
loop_
_entity_poly.entity_id
_entity_poly.type
_entity_poly.pdbx_seq_one_letter_code
_entity_poly.pdbx_strand_id
1 'polypeptide(L)'
;MKIVVGVDDSPAGVEALTTAIEYGKKLGAEVDAVFVSHVPATVLAAMGGVPSVGEEFAATQRQQVWARMRPVMDAAPVTVHGIDLEGYPPDALVAHAALVDADLVVVGTRGRGELASLLLGSTSHRVVNHAPCNVLVVRHQEESR
;
A
#
# COMPACT_ATOMS: atom_id res chain seq x y z
N MET A 1 -15.22 -10.32 -7.78
CA MET A 1 -14.56 -10.11 -6.48
C MET A 1 -13.38 -9.15 -6.65
N LYS A 2 -13.16 -8.28 -5.69
CA LYS A 2 -12.12 -7.26 -5.73
C LYS A 2 -11.28 -7.31 -4.46
N ILE A 3 -9.96 -7.35 -4.64
CA ILE A 3 -8.98 -7.24 -3.55
C ILE A 3 -8.26 -5.91 -3.69
N VAL A 4 -8.14 -5.17 -2.61
CA VAL A 4 -7.37 -3.92 -2.54
C VAL A 4 -6.14 -4.17 -1.68
N VAL A 5 -4.95 -3.88 -2.18
CA VAL A 5 -3.70 -4.02 -1.44
C VAL A 5 -2.96 -2.69 -1.36
N GLY A 6 -2.58 -2.29 -0.16
CA GLY A 6 -1.73 -1.13 0.06
C GLY A 6 -0.27 -1.49 -0.21
N VAL A 7 0.40 -0.72 -1.05
CA VAL A 7 1.80 -0.92 -1.40
C VAL A 7 2.62 0.32 -1.07
N ASP A 8 3.88 0.10 -0.76
CA ASP A 8 4.87 1.15 -0.55
C ASP A 8 6.24 0.69 -1.08
N ASP A 9 7.23 1.56 -1.00
CA ASP A 9 8.60 1.26 -1.44
C ASP A 9 9.36 0.47 -0.36
N SER A 10 8.82 -0.69 0.02
CA SER A 10 9.46 -1.57 1.01
C SER A 10 9.37 -3.02 0.57
N PRO A 11 10.25 -3.91 1.09
CA PRO A 11 10.11 -5.35 0.88
C PRO A 11 8.77 -5.89 1.37
N ALA A 12 8.25 -5.35 2.47
CA ALA A 12 6.93 -5.72 3.00
C ALA A 12 5.80 -5.38 2.02
N GLY A 13 5.92 -4.27 1.28
CA GLY A 13 4.99 -3.91 0.22
C GLY A 13 4.97 -4.94 -0.92
N VAL A 14 6.12 -5.42 -1.32
CA VAL A 14 6.23 -6.49 -2.34
C VAL A 14 5.57 -7.78 -1.85
N GLU A 15 5.81 -8.16 -0.61
CA GLU A 15 5.18 -9.35 -0.01
C GLU A 15 3.66 -9.22 0.06
N ALA A 16 3.16 -8.06 0.45
CA ALA A 16 1.73 -7.79 0.50
C ALA A 16 1.09 -7.91 -0.89
N LEU A 17 1.71 -7.33 -1.91
CA LEU A 17 1.23 -7.42 -3.29
C LEU A 17 1.26 -8.87 -3.79
N THR A 18 2.35 -9.59 -3.56
CA THR A 18 2.49 -11.01 -3.95
C THR A 18 1.40 -11.85 -3.30
N THR A 19 1.15 -11.65 -2.02
CA THR A 19 0.09 -12.37 -1.30
C THR A 19 -1.30 -12.02 -1.84
N ALA A 20 -1.56 -10.76 -2.13
CA ALA A 20 -2.83 -10.33 -2.72
C ALA A 20 -3.07 -10.99 -4.08
N ILE A 21 -2.04 -11.10 -4.89
CA ILE A 21 -2.11 -11.77 -6.20
C ILE A 21 -2.39 -13.25 -6.04
N GLU A 22 -1.74 -13.93 -5.10
CA GLU A 22 -2.00 -15.34 -4.81
C GLU A 22 -3.46 -15.57 -4.38
N TYR A 23 -3.98 -14.71 -3.53
CA TYR A 23 -5.38 -14.79 -3.11
C TYR A 23 -6.33 -14.45 -4.27
N GLY A 24 -5.97 -13.47 -5.08
CA GLY A 24 -6.73 -13.13 -6.28
C GLY A 24 -6.86 -14.31 -7.24
N LYS A 25 -5.78 -15.05 -7.43
CA LYS A 25 -5.80 -16.29 -8.25
C LYS A 25 -6.72 -17.34 -7.66
N LYS A 26 -6.65 -17.58 -6.36
CA LYS A 26 -7.47 -18.59 -5.67
C LYS A 26 -8.94 -18.22 -5.63
N LEU A 27 -9.27 -16.95 -5.50
CA LEU A 27 -10.63 -16.46 -5.32
C LEU A 27 -11.29 -15.97 -6.62
N GLY A 28 -10.54 -15.94 -7.73
CA GLY A 28 -11.03 -15.36 -8.97
C GLY A 28 -11.26 -13.86 -8.88
N ALA A 29 -10.38 -13.14 -8.18
CA ALA A 29 -10.53 -11.72 -7.92
C ALA A 29 -9.53 -10.89 -8.73
N GLU A 30 -9.95 -9.68 -9.10
CA GLU A 30 -9.03 -8.63 -9.56
C GLU A 30 -8.37 -7.94 -8.36
N VAL A 31 -7.18 -7.41 -8.58
CA VAL A 31 -6.38 -6.76 -7.53
C VAL A 31 -6.15 -5.30 -7.89
N ASP A 32 -6.48 -4.40 -6.98
CA ASP A 32 -6.07 -3.00 -7.03
C ASP A 32 -4.86 -2.83 -6.12
N ALA A 33 -3.70 -2.56 -6.70
CA ALA A 33 -2.49 -2.20 -5.98
C ALA A 33 -2.49 -0.69 -5.78
N VAL A 34 -2.63 -0.24 -4.55
CA VAL A 34 -2.85 1.17 -4.21
C VAL A 34 -1.63 1.74 -3.53
N PHE A 35 -1.04 2.76 -4.11
CA PHE A 35 -0.04 3.60 -3.48
C PHE A 35 -0.66 4.94 -3.12
N VAL A 36 -0.47 5.35 -1.87
CA VAL A 36 -0.93 6.66 -1.38
C VAL A 36 0.29 7.54 -1.14
N SER A 37 0.44 8.58 -1.94
CA SER A 37 1.50 9.55 -1.74
C SER A 37 1.11 10.49 -0.60
N HIS A 38 2.04 10.69 0.32
CA HIS A 38 1.85 11.54 1.49
C HIS A 38 3.14 12.28 1.80
N VAL A 39 3.07 13.60 1.77
CA VAL A 39 4.18 14.46 2.19
C VAL A 39 3.83 15.00 3.56
N PRO A 40 4.50 14.55 4.63
CA PRO A 40 4.24 15.07 5.97
C PRO A 40 4.41 16.59 6.03
N ALA A 41 3.58 17.28 6.80
CA ALA A 41 3.65 18.73 6.93
C ALA A 41 5.03 19.20 7.43
N THR A 42 5.67 18.41 8.29
CA THR A 42 7.02 18.68 8.78
C THR A 42 8.07 18.66 7.67
N VAL A 43 7.96 17.72 6.75
CA VAL A 43 8.85 17.63 5.58
C VAL A 43 8.59 18.79 4.64
N LEU A 44 7.34 19.11 4.37
CA LEU A 44 6.96 20.23 3.49
C LEU A 44 7.48 21.55 4.07
N ALA A 45 7.36 21.77 5.36
CA ALA A 45 7.88 22.96 6.04
C ALA A 45 9.42 23.04 5.95
N ALA A 46 10.11 21.91 6.14
CA ALA A 46 11.57 21.83 6.02
C ALA A 46 12.05 22.12 4.59
N MET A 47 11.21 21.86 3.60
CA MET A 47 11.47 22.12 2.18
C MET A 47 11.05 23.54 1.76
N GLY A 48 10.72 24.43 2.71
CA GLY A 48 10.35 25.81 2.46
C GLY A 48 8.87 26.03 2.17
N GLY A 49 8.02 25.02 2.34
CA GLY A 49 6.58 25.14 2.11
C GLY A 49 6.19 25.37 0.65
N VAL A 50 7.07 25.11 -0.30
CA VAL A 50 6.82 25.34 -1.73
C VAL A 50 6.04 24.15 -2.31
N PRO A 51 4.79 24.36 -2.82
CA PRO A 51 3.97 23.24 -3.32
C PRO A 51 4.65 22.43 -4.42
N SER A 52 5.39 23.06 -5.33
CA SER A 52 6.10 22.36 -6.42
C SER A 52 7.13 21.36 -5.92
N VAL A 53 7.79 21.67 -4.79
CA VAL A 53 8.77 20.76 -4.18
C VAL A 53 8.08 19.54 -3.60
N GLY A 54 6.92 19.72 -2.96
CA GLY A 54 6.10 18.64 -2.47
C GLY A 54 5.60 17.73 -3.60
N GLU A 55 5.21 18.31 -4.72
CA GLU A 55 4.78 17.57 -5.92
C GLU A 55 5.93 16.75 -6.51
N GLU A 56 7.13 17.32 -6.61
CA GLU A 56 8.32 16.60 -7.07
C GLU A 56 8.68 15.43 -6.14
N PHE A 57 8.58 15.64 -4.84
CA PHE A 57 8.82 14.60 -3.85
C PHE A 57 7.83 13.45 -4.03
N ALA A 58 6.54 13.76 -4.15
CA ALA A 58 5.50 12.77 -4.38
C ALA A 58 5.68 12.02 -5.70
N ALA A 59 6.06 12.73 -6.77
CA ALA A 59 6.34 12.10 -8.07
C ALA A 59 7.51 11.13 -8.00
N THR A 60 8.56 11.48 -7.28
CA THR A 60 9.72 10.59 -7.06
C THR A 60 9.31 9.34 -6.29
N GLN A 61 8.52 9.49 -5.25
CA GLN A 61 7.99 8.35 -4.49
C GLN A 61 7.19 7.40 -5.39
N ARG A 62 6.29 7.95 -6.21
CA ARG A 62 5.47 7.14 -7.13
C ARG A 62 6.35 6.36 -8.10
N GLN A 63 7.36 6.99 -8.68
CA GLN A 63 8.29 6.32 -9.60
C GLN A 63 9.00 5.15 -8.93
N GLN A 64 9.48 5.35 -7.71
CA GLN A 64 10.19 4.31 -6.95
C GLN A 64 9.29 3.13 -6.62
N VAL A 65 8.07 3.42 -6.16
CA VAL A 65 7.10 2.37 -5.81
C VAL A 65 6.74 1.54 -7.05
N TRP A 66 6.35 2.19 -8.12
CA TRP A 66 5.91 1.46 -9.32
C TRP A 66 7.07 0.75 -10.02
N ALA A 67 8.29 1.30 -9.99
CA ALA A 67 9.46 0.59 -10.49
C ALA A 67 9.69 -0.74 -9.74
N ARG A 68 9.43 -0.77 -8.44
CA ARG A 68 9.54 -1.98 -7.63
C ARG A 68 8.36 -2.93 -7.84
N MET A 69 7.14 -2.41 -7.99
CA MET A 69 5.93 -3.22 -8.08
C MET A 69 5.64 -3.74 -9.49
N ARG A 70 6.04 -3.01 -10.52
CA ARG A 70 5.71 -3.34 -11.92
C ARG A 70 6.10 -4.77 -12.33
N PRO A 71 7.31 -5.27 -12.04
CA PRO A 71 7.66 -6.64 -12.39
C PRO A 71 6.74 -7.68 -11.76
N VAL A 72 6.29 -7.44 -10.53
CA VAL A 72 5.37 -8.33 -9.82
C VAL A 72 3.99 -8.27 -10.45
N MET A 73 3.52 -7.08 -10.81
CA MET A 73 2.23 -6.87 -11.45
C MET A 73 2.18 -7.52 -12.84
N ASP A 74 3.23 -7.32 -13.63
CA ASP A 74 3.29 -7.80 -15.02
C ASP A 74 3.36 -9.35 -15.08
N ALA A 75 3.95 -9.98 -14.08
CA ALA A 75 4.03 -11.44 -13.99
C ALA A 75 2.78 -12.08 -13.38
N ALA A 76 1.82 -11.29 -12.91
CA ALA A 76 0.66 -11.80 -12.20
C ALA A 76 -0.29 -12.57 -13.13
N PRO A 77 -0.85 -13.71 -12.67
CA PRO A 77 -1.85 -14.48 -13.44
C PRO A 77 -3.26 -13.91 -13.33
N VAL A 78 -3.44 -12.80 -12.66
CA VAL A 78 -4.71 -12.09 -12.49
C VAL A 78 -4.56 -10.63 -12.94
N THR A 79 -5.67 -9.95 -13.17
CA THR A 79 -5.65 -8.52 -13.50
C THR A 79 -5.26 -7.72 -12.26
N VAL A 80 -4.20 -6.91 -12.39
CA VAL A 80 -3.73 -6.01 -11.34
C VAL A 80 -3.76 -4.59 -11.87
N HIS A 81 -4.49 -3.72 -11.19
CA HIS A 81 -4.56 -2.30 -11.50
C HIS A 81 -3.66 -1.53 -10.55
N GLY A 82 -2.80 -0.66 -11.08
CA GLY A 82 -2.03 0.27 -10.27
C GLY A 82 -2.83 1.54 -10.03
N ILE A 83 -3.03 1.90 -8.78
CA ILE A 83 -3.83 3.05 -8.36
C ILE A 83 -2.97 4.02 -7.58
N ASP A 84 -2.90 5.27 -8.02
CA ASP A 84 -2.24 6.36 -7.31
C ASP A 84 -3.27 7.21 -6.59
N LEU A 85 -3.10 7.37 -5.29
CA LEU A 85 -3.92 8.24 -4.46
C LEU A 85 -3.03 9.23 -3.71
N GLU A 86 -3.62 10.30 -3.24
CA GLU A 86 -2.97 11.28 -2.39
C GLU A 86 -3.72 11.39 -1.07
N GLY A 87 -3.01 11.69 0.01
CA GLY A 87 -3.59 11.93 1.30
C GLY A 87 -2.95 11.12 2.42
N TYR A 88 -3.69 10.92 3.49
CA TYR A 88 -3.25 10.11 4.62
C TYR A 88 -3.45 8.62 4.27
N PRO A 89 -2.37 7.82 4.23
CA PRO A 89 -2.42 6.50 3.63
C PRO A 89 -3.52 5.57 4.12
N PRO A 90 -3.73 5.36 5.44
CA PRO A 90 -4.78 4.44 5.86
C PRO A 90 -6.18 4.92 5.49
N ASP A 91 -6.46 6.21 5.59
CA ASP A 91 -7.78 6.76 5.28
C ASP A 91 -8.08 6.69 3.78
N ALA A 92 -7.09 6.99 2.95
CA ALA A 92 -7.23 6.91 1.49
C ALA A 92 -7.45 5.45 1.04
N LEU A 93 -6.74 4.52 1.65
CA LEU A 93 -6.88 3.09 1.35
C LEU A 93 -8.28 2.58 1.73
N VAL A 94 -8.77 2.95 2.92
CA VAL A 94 -10.11 2.58 3.38
C VAL A 94 -11.19 3.19 2.47
N ALA A 95 -11.04 4.45 2.09
CA ALA A 95 -11.98 5.12 1.21
C ALA A 95 -12.02 4.46 -0.18
N HIS A 96 -10.87 4.09 -0.73
CA HIS A 96 -10.81 3.38 -2.00
C HIS A 96 -11.48 2.01 -1.91
N ALA A 97 -11.22 1.27 -0.85
CA ALA A 97 -11.85 -0.03 -0.63
C ALA A 97 -13.39 0.08 -0.58
N ALA A 98 -13.91 1.12 0.05
CA ALA A 98 -15.35 1.38 0.07
C ALA A 98 -15.88 1.76 -1.32
N LEU A 99 -15.13 2.59 -2.06
CA LEU A 99 -15.53 3.05 -3.39
C LEU A 99 -15.68 1.89 -4.39
N VAL A 100 -14.80 0.91 -4.33
CA VAL A 100 -14.79 -0.22 -5.27
C VAL A 100 -15.52 -1.46 -4.73
N ASP A 101 -16.18 -1.37 -3.59
CA ASP A 101 -16.83 -2.50 -2.92
C ASP A 101 -15.87 -3.68 -2.75
N ALA A 102 -14.71 -3.41 -2.19
CA ALA A 102 -13.69 -4.44 -2.00
C ALA A 102 -14.20 -5.57 -1.09
N ASP A 103 -13.87 -6.79 -1.45
CA ASP A 103 -14.16 -7.99 -0.66
C ASP A 103 -13.08 -8.27 0.38
N LEU A 104 -11.87 -7.78 0.11
CA LEU A 104 -10.71 -7.99 0.96
C LEU A 104 -9.74 -6.83 0.80
N VAL A 105 -9.22 -6.35 1.93
CA VAL A 105 -8.08 -5.41 1.94
C VAL A 105 -6.86 -6.15 2.47
N VAL A 106 -5.73 -6.00 1.79
CA VAL A 106 -4.47 -6.62 2.16
C VAL A 106 -3.47 -5.53 2.54
N VAL A 107 -2.85 -5.66 3.69
CA VAL A 107 -1.82 -4.74 4.18
C VAL A 107 -0.68 -5.52 4.80
N GLY A 108 0.53 -4.95 4.77
CA GLY A 108 1.66 -5.51 5.52
C GLY A 108 1.55 -5.18 7.00
N THR A 109 2.30 -5.90 7.82
CA THR A 109 2.37 -5.61 9.26
C THR A 109 3.07 -4.30 9.54
N ARG A 110 4.05 -3.93 8.69
CA ARG A 110 4.85 -2.71 8.83
C ARG A 110 5.16 -2.16 7.46
N GLY A 111 5.04 -0.84 7.33
CA GLY A 111 5.51 -0.12 6.18
C GLY A 111 6.94 0.37 6.38
N ARG A 112 7.39 1.21 5.47
CA ARG A 112 8.70 1.84 5.52
C ARG A 112 8.78 2.81 6.72
N GLY A 113 9.84 2.72 7.49
CA GLY A 113 10.09 3.59 8.64
C GLY A 113 9.36 3.23 9.91
N GLU A 114 8.63 2.13 9.92
CA GLU A 114 7.95 1.66 11.11
C GLU A 114 8.93 1.08 12.13
N LEU A 115 8.61 1.26 13.41
CA LEU A 115 9.44 0.75 14.48
C LEU A 115 9.34 -0.77 14.57
N ALA A 116 10.50 -1.44 14.65
CA ALA A 116 10.56 -2.89 14.73
C ALA A 116 9.89 -3.48 15.99
N SER A 117 9.73 -2.68 17.04
CA SER A 117 9.07 -3.08 18.28
C SER A 117 7.54 -3.14 18.17
N LEU A 118 6.95 -2.58 17.13
CA LEU A 118 5.51 -2.60 16.94
C LEU A 118 5.08 -3.90 16.27
N LEU A 119 4.06 -4.56 16.83
CA LEU A 119 3.48 -5.76 16.24
C LEU A 119 2.73 -5.46 14.96
N LEU A 120 2.13 -4.28 14.89
CA LEU A 120 1.35 -3.82 13.75
C LEU A 120 1.69 -2.35 13.53
N GLY A 121 2.01 -1.97 12.29
CA GLY A 121 2.28 -0.58 11.94
C GLY A 121 1.05 0.31 12.07
N SER A 122 1.26 1.62 12.09
CA SER A 122 0.18 2.59 12.25
C SER A 122 -0.87 2.49 11.14
N THR A 123 -0.44 2.34 9.90
CA THR A 123 -1.34 2.18 8.75
C THR A 123 -2.15 0.90 8.86
N SER A 124 -1.50 -0.23 9.12
CA SER A 124 -2.17 -1.53 9.25
C SER A 124 -3.19 -1.52 10.38
N HIS A 125 -2.82 -0.97 11.52
CA HIS A 125 -3.71 -0.88 12.69
C HIS A 125 -4.98 -0.08 12.37
N ARG A 126 -4.82 1.07 11.73
CA ARG A 126 -5.96 1.92 11.37
C ARG A 126 -6.85 1.28 10.30
N VAL A 127 -6.25 0.63 9.30
CA VAL A 127 -7.00 -0.09 8.27
C VAL A 127 -7.82 -1.24 8.87
N VAL A 128 -7.23 -2.02 9.76
CA VAL A 128 -7.94 -3.11 10.45
C VAL A 128 -9.17 -2.58 11.19
N ASN A 129 -9.06 -1.41 11.84
CA ASN A 129 -10.16 -0.84 12.61
C ASN A 129 -11.24 -0.18 11.75
N HIS A 130 -10.94 0.26 10.54
CA HIS A 130 -11.85 1.10 9.75
C HIS A 130 -12.24 0.54 8.38
N ALA A 131 -11.64 -0.56 7.93
CA ALA A 131 -11.94 -1.13 6.62
C ALA A 131 -13.42 -1.55 6.51
N PRO A 132 -14.03 -1.40 5.32
CA PRO A 132 -15.43 -1.80 5.10
C PRO A 132 -15.62 -3.30 4.91
N CYS A 133 -14.53 -4.08 4.92
CA CYS A 133 -14.53 -5.52 4.64
C CYS A 133 -13.44 -6.21 5.47
N ASN A 134 -13.27 -7.49 5.27
CA ASN A 134 -12.20 -8.25 5.91
C ASN A 134 -10.82 -7.72 5.51
N VAL A 135 -9.88 -7.80 6.44
CA VAL A 135 -8.50 -7.36 6.23
C VAL A 135 -7.56 -8.53 6.45
N LEU A 136 -6.70 -8.76 5.49
CA LEU A 136 -5.60 -9.71 5.60
C LEU A 136 -4.32 -8.94 5.91
N VAL A 137 -3.70 -9.26 7.02
CA VAL A 137 -2.43 -8.67 7.43
C VAL A 137 -1.32 -9.63 7.06
N VAL A 138 -0.43 -9.20 6.17
CA VAL A 138 0.69 -10.00 5.69
C VAL A 138 1.90 -9.74 6.56
N ARG A 139 2.41 -10.78 7.18
CA ARG A 139 3.62 -10.67 8.00
C ARG A 139 4.85 -10.61 7.10
N HIS A 140 5.66 -9.59 7.33
CA HIS A 140 6.98 -9.52 6.70
C HIS A 140 7.91 -10.45 7.47
N GLN A 141 8.47 -11.44 6.78
CA GLN A 141 9.50 -12.32 7.36
C GLN A 141 10.86 -11.68 7.07
N GLU A 142 11.49 -11.18 8.11
CA GLU A 142 12.89 -10.84 8.02
C GLU A 142 13.69 -12.12 7.78
N GLU A 143 14.65 -12.06 6.86
CA GLU A 143 15.54 -13.20 6.67
C GLU A 143 16.21 -13.55 8.00
N SER A 144 16.01 -14.78 8.46
CA SER A 144 16.69 -15.25 9.64
C SER A 144 18.18 -15.34 9.36
N ARG A 145 18.95 -14.69 10.17
CA ARG A 145 20.41 -14.71 10.08
C ARG A 145 20.97 -16.02 10.63
#